data_7ac2b5776c35fe2f04bdaed79f80ed84
#
_entry.id   7ac2b5776c35fe2f04bdaed79f80ed84
#
_cell.length_a   1.000
_cell.length_b   1.000
_cell.length_c   1.000
_cell.angle_alpha   90.00
_cell.angle_beta   90.00
_cell.angle_gamma   90.00
#
_symmetry.space_group_name_H-M   'P 1'
#
loop_
_entity.id
_entity.type
_entity.pdbx_description
1 polymer ?
#
loop_
_entity_poly.entity_id
_entity_poly.type
_entity_poly.pdbx_seq_one_letter_code
_entity_poly.pdbx_strand_id
1 'polypeptide(L)'
;MKFGKIVLLTNILLVPTASLAGGSHDHDHGNKAGSGLIETEFGKYDPQMHPTVTIEIRMSDDMKFTPATIQVKQGDIVEFIHANEGQLMHEFVLGTLQSLNDHADEMKQNPSMSHDKPFMVHVAPGETGTNTWQFTESGVFHFGCLIPGHYEAGMRGTVIVGS
;
A
#
# COMPACT_ATOMS: atom_id res chain seq x y z
N MET A 1 54.87 -58.52 -43.90
CA MET A 1 53.67 -57.71 -44.07
C MET A 1 52.94 -57.74 -42.76
N LYS A 2 52.99 -56.59 -41.99
CA LYS A 2 52.31 -56.47 -40.72
C LYS A 2 51.25 -55.39 -40.87
N PHE A 3 49.97 -55.78 -40.75
CA PHE A 3 48.84 -54.86 -40.76
C PHE A 3 48.66 -54.29 -39.38
N GLY A 4 48.85 -52.99 -39.27
CA GLY A 4 48.55 -52.25 -38.05
C GLY A 4 47.05 -51.92 -37.97
N LYS A 5 46.41 -52.23 -36.81
CA LYS A 5 45.03 -51.84 -36.49
C LYS A 5 45.02 -50.43 -36.04
N ILE A 6 44.30 -49.56 -36.76
CA ILE A 6 44.00 -48.19 -36.32
C ILE A 6 42.77 -48.26 -35.41
N VAL A 7 42.92 -47.85 -34.14
CA VAL A 7 41.80 -47.64 -33.18
C VAL A 7 41.38 -46.17 -33.24
N LEU A 8 40.20 -45.91 -33.78
CA LEU A 8 39.58 -44.58 -33.72
C LEU A 8 38.97 -44.36 -32.32
N LEU A 9 39.54 -43.45 -31.55
CA LEU A 9 38.93 -42.97 -30.35
C LEU A 9 37.95 -41.82 -30.71
N THR A 10 36.66 -42.09 -30.58
CA THR A 10 35.62 -41.06 -30.67
C THR A 10 35.49 -40.33 -29.31
N ASN A 11 35.96 -39.10 -29.28
CA ASN A 11 35.71 -38.19 -28.16
C ASN A 11 34.26 -37.68 -28.22
N ILE A 12 33.43 -38.11 -27.26
CA ILE A 12 32.11 -37.55 -27.05
C ILE A 12 32.30 -36.30 -26.20
N LEU A 13 32.12 -35.12 -26.80
CA LEU A 13 32.00 -33.84 -26.06
C LEU A 13 30.64 -33.81 -25.39
N LEU A 14 30.63 -33.91 -24.07
CA LEU A 14 29.45 -33.60 -23.25
C LEU A 14 29.34 -32.06 -23.14
N VAL A 15 28.34 -31.48 -23.80
CA VAL A 15 28.00 -30.04 -23.64
C VAL A 15 27.06 -29.92 -22.46
N PRO A 16 27.40 -29.15 -21.41
CA PRO A 16 26.45 -28.88 -20.34
C PRO A 16 25.40 -27.87 -20.82
N THR A 17 24.14 -28.30 -20.85
CA THR A 17 23.01 -27.39 -21.05
C THR A 17 22.81 -26.53 -19.79
N ALA A 18 23.17 -25.26 -19.84
CA ALA A 18 22.82 -24.31 -18.85
C ALA A 18 21.31 -23.98 -18.96
N SER A 19 20.53 -24.46 -18.02
CA SER A 19 19.13 -24.01 -17.84
C SER A 19 19.13 -22.57 -17.36
N LEU A 20 18.77 -21.63 -18.22
CA LEU A 20 18.37 -20.27 -17.79
C LEU A 20 17.00 -20.40 -17.11
N ALA A 21 16.99 -20.36 -15.78
CA ALA A 21 15.79 -20.07 -15.02
C ALA A 21 15.48 -18.59 -15.22
N GLY A 22 14.60 -18.26 -16.15
CA GLY A 22 13.99 -16.95 -16.29
C GLY A 22 13.06 -16.74 -15.11
N GLY A 23 13.52 -16.00 -14.08
CA GLY A 23 12.65 -15.50 -13.03
C GLY A 23 11.77 -14.40 -13.63
N SER A 24 10.50 -14.70 -13.87
CA SER A 24 9.48 -13.69 -14.08
C SER A 24 9.32 -12.93 -12.76
N HIS A 25 9.82 -11.71 -12.70
CA HIS A 25 9.43 -10.76 -11.67
C HIS A 25 8.04 -10.22 -12.08
N ASP A 26 7.01 -10.94 -11.71
CA ASP A 26 5.67 -10.38 -11.64
C ASP A 26 5.69 -9.32 -10.52
N HIS A 27 5.77 -8.07 -10.93
CA HIS A 27 5.47 -6.94 -10.06
C HIS A 27 3.94 -6.90 -9.89
N ASP A 28 3.43 -7.83 -9.08
CA ASP A 28 2.08 -7.74 -8.57
C ASP A 28 2.05 -6.58 -7.54
N HIS A 29 1.73 -5.39 -8.02
CA HIS A 29 1.40 -4.23 -7.17
C HIS A 29 -0.03 -4.36 -6.62
N GLY A 30 -0.51 -5.56 -6.42
CA GLY A 30 -1.70 -5.85 -5.67
C GLY A 30 -1.45 -5.49 -4.20
N ASN A 31 -2.12 -4.45 -3.75
CA ASN A 31 -2.21 -4.03 -2.36
C ASN A 31 -2.78 -5.21 -1.54
N LYS A 32 -1.93 -6.14 -1.09
CA LYS A 32 -2.31 -7.21 -0.17
C LYS A 32 -2.51 -6.56 1.20
N ALA A 33 -3.74 -6.06 1.45
CA ALA A 33 -4.18 -5.81 2.80
C ALA A 33 -3.85 -7.06 3.64
N GLY A 34 -3.16 -6.86 4.76
CA GLY A 34 -2.74 -7.95 5.64
C GLY A 34 -3.91 -8.88 5.95
N SER A 35 -3.70 -10.20 5.83
CA SER A 35 -4.73 -11.24 5.87
C SER A 35 -5.25 -11.54 7.28
N GLY A 36 -5.52 -10.52 8.11
CA GLY A 36 -5.98 -10.74 9.48
C GLY A 36 -6.80 -9.59 10.06
N LEU A 37 -7.51 -9.87 11.15
CA LEU A 37 -8.17 -8.85 11.97
C LEU A 37 -7.13 -7.88 12.53
N ILE A 38 -7.36 -6.57 12.35
CA ILE A 38 -6.56 -5.51 12.93
C ILE A 38 -7.48 -4.60 13.74
N GLU A 39 -7.13 -4.35 14.98
CA GLU A 39 -7.84 -3.44 15.88
C GLU A 39 -6.90 -2.33 16.35
N THR A 40 -7.42 -1.11 16.41
CA THR A 40 -6.74 0.09 16.90
C THR A 40 -7.69 0.92 17.75
N GLU A 41 -7.20 1.98 18.37
CA GLU A 41 -8.02 2.93 19.13
C GLU A 41 -8.99 3.75 18.26
N PHE A 42 -8.84 3.74 16.93
CA PHE A 42 -9.71 4.47 16.00
C PHE A 42 -10.59 3.56 15.13
N GLY A 43 -10.60 2.24 15.40
CA GLY A 43 -11.44 1.31 14.70
C GLY A 43 -10.77 -0.01 14.38
N LYS A 44 -11.31 -0.73 13.38
CA LYS A 44 -10.81 -2.04 13.01
C LYS A 44 -10.95 -2.33 11.51
N TYR A 45 -10.19 -3.34 11.09
CA TYR A 45 -10.31 -4.00 9.80
C TYR A 45 -10.53 -5.49 10.00
N ASP A 46 -11.46 -6.06 9.24
CA ASP A 46 -11.68 -7.50 9.09
C ASP A 46 -11.76 -7.78 7.58
N PRO A 47 -11.01 -8.77 7.05
CA PRO A 47 -11.05 -9.10 5.63
C PRO A 47 -12.42 -9.54 5.12
N GLN A 48 -13.35 -9.90 6.01
CA GLN A 48 -14.72 -10.32 5.67
C GLN A 48 -15.75 -9.18 5.80
N MET A 49 -15.32 -7.96 6.19
CA MET A 49 -16.25 -6.84 6.29
C MET A 49 -16.74 -6.38 4.92
N HIS A 50 -17.99 -5.94 4.88
CA HIS A 50 -18.61 -5.36 3.68
C HIS A 50 -18.89 -3.88 3.92
N PRO A 51 -18.45 -2.98 3.04
CA PRO A 51 -18.69 -1.55 3.17
C PRO A 51 -20.19 -1.22 3.27
N THR A 52 -20.53 -0.34 4.21
CA THR A 52 -21.86 0.27 4.35
C THR A 52 -21.91 1.68 3.76
N VAL A 53 -20.73 2.30 3.61
CA VAL A 53 -20.54 3.65 3.07
C VAL A 53 -19.34 3.63 2.15
N THR A 54 -19.43 4.31 0.99
CA THR A 54 -18.30 4.54 0.08
C THR A 54 -18.02 6.03 0.01
N ILE A 55 -16.74 6.42 0.13
CA ILE A 55 -16.29 7.82 0.11
C ILE A 55 -15.15 7.94 -0.89
N GLU A 56 -15.32 8.82 -1.88
CA GLU A 56 -14.27 9.18 -2.81
C GLU A 56 -13.44 10.33 -2.25
N ILE A 57 -12.11 10.19 -2.30
CA ILE A 57 -11.14 11.19 -1.90
C ILE A 57 -10.19 11.46 -3.07
N ARG A 58 -10.14 12.69 -3.53
CA ARG A 58 -9.16 13.11 -4.53
C ARG A 58 -7.91 13.65 -3.86
N MET A 59 -6.77 13.30 -4.42
CA MET A 59 -5.43 13.74 -4.03
C MET A 59 -4.84 14.59 -5.14
N SER A 60 -4.17 15.69 -4.80
CA SER A 60 -3.61 16.61 -5.79
C SER A 60 -2.27 17.19 -5.35
N ASP A 61 -1.47 17.64 -6.33
CA ASP A 61 -0.12 18.18 -6.10
C ASP A 61 -0.10 19.56 -5.43
N ASP A 62 -1.27 20.18 -5.21
CA ASP A 62 -1.41 21.33 -4.31
C ASP A 62 -1.51 20.93 -2.83
N MET A 63 -1.11 19.68 -2.53
CA MET A 63 -1.02 19.09 -1.18
C MET A 63 -2.37 19.08 -0.46
N LYS A 64 -3.40 18.59 -1.15
CA LYS A 64 -4.75 18.51 -0.59
C LYS A 64 -5.43 17.17 -0.82
N PHE A 65 -6.29 16.84 0.14
CA PHE A 65 -7.37 15.88 -0.01
C PHE A 65 -8.69 16.61 -0.25
N THR A 66 -9.53 16.07 -1.11
CA THR A 66 -10.87 16.60 -1.37
C THR A 66 -11.90 15.46 -1.33
N PRO A 67 -12.81 15.41 -0.33
CA PRO A 67 -12.94 16.34 0.79
C PRO A 67 -11.84 16.20 1.85
N ALA A 68 -11.50 17.32 2.54
CA ALA A 68 -10.59 17.32 3.68
C ALA A 68 -11.31 17.09 5.02
N THR A 69 -12.64 17.10 5.05
CA THR A 69 -13.45 16.77 6.21
C THR A 69 -14.51 15.77 5.81
N ILE A 70 -14.54 14.64 6.52
CA ILE A 70 -15.43 13.52 6.29
C ILE A 70 -16.30 13.33 7.53
N GLN A 71 -17.59 13.03 7.34
CA GLN A 71 -18.53 12.74 8.42
C GLN A 71 -19.11 11.34 8.23
N VAL A 72 -19.00 10.50 9.25
CA VAL A 72 -19.53 9.14 9.30
C VAL A 72 -20.14 8.88 10.68
N LYS A 73 -20.74 7.70 10.86
CA LYS A 73 -21.30 7.28 12.16
C LYS A 73 -20.45 6.17 12.76
N GLN A 74 -20.52 6.08 14.08
CA GLN A 74 -19.98 4.93 14.80
C GLN A 74 -20.63 3.63 14.29
N GLY A 75 -19.80 2.65 13.97
CA GLY A 75 -20.21 1.38 13.37
C GLY A 75 -20.16 1.34 11.84
N ASP A 76 -20.09 2.49 11.17
CA ASP A 76 -19.96 2.49 9.70
C ASP A 76 -18.69 1.76 9.26
N ILE A 77 -18.85 0.94 8.22
CA ILE A 77 -17.76 0.30 7.48
C ILE A 77 -17.59 1.12 6.21
N VAL A 78 -16.51 1.87 6.15
CA VAL A 78 -16.24 2.83 5.08
C VAL A 78 -15.23 2.25 4.11
N GLU A 79 -15.60 2.17 2.84
CA GLU A 79 -14.66 2.02 1.74
C GLU A 79 -14.23 3.40 1.27
N PHE A 80 -12.95 3.70 1.40
CA PHE A 80 -12.35 4.88 0.83
C PHE A 80 -11.79 4.55 -0.56
N ILE A 81 -12.13 5.36 -1.55
CA ILE A 81 -11.59 5.31 -2.90
C ILE A 81 -10.72 6.55 -3.08
N HIS A 82 -9.41 6.36 -3.25
CA HIS A 82 -8.43 7.42 -3.35
C HIS A 82 -8.00 7.60 -4.81
N ALA A 83 -8.39 8.70 -5.44
CA ALA A 83 -7.96 9.03 -6.80
C ALA A 83 -6.81 10.05 -6.75
N ASN A 84 -5.63 9.67 -7.23
CA ASN A 84 -4.52 10.59 -7.37
C ASN A 84 -4.59 11.31 -8.72
N GLU A 85 -5.04 12.56 -8.70
CA GLU A 85 -5.15 13.41 -9.89
C GLU A 85 -3.85 14.19 -10.19
N GLY A 86 -2.80 13.98 -9.37
CA GLY A 86 -1.51 14.64 -9.49
C GLY A 86 -0.48 13.88 -10.32
N GLN A 87 0.74 14.39 -10.30
CA GLN A 87 1.94 13.81 -10.94
C GLN A 87 2.92 13.25 -9.92
N LEU A 88 2.68 13.49 -8.62
CA LEU A 88 3.47 12.97 -7.52
C LEU A 88 2.80 11.74 -6.89
N MET A 89 3.60 10.90 -6.25
CA MET A 89 3.08 9.85 -5.37
C MET A 89 2.40 10.50 -4.17
N HIS A 90 1.21 10.04 -3.81
CA HIS A 90 0.53 10.43 -2.59
C HIS A 90 0.20 9.20 -1.73
N GLU A 91 0.01 9.46 -0.45
CA GLU A 91 -0.35 8.45 0.54
C GLU A 91 -1.57 8.91 1.33
N PHE A 92 -2.42 7.96 1.71
CA PHE A 92 -3.45 8.17 2.71
C PHE A 92 -3.13 7.30 3.91
N VAL A 93 -2.99 7.93 5.08
CA VAL A 93 -2.82 7.26 6.37
C VAL A 93 -3.90 7.77 7.30
N LEU A 94 -4.74 6.88 7.82
CA LEU A 94 -5.79 7.18 8.80
C LEU A 94 -5.28 6.85 10.21
N GLY A 95 -5.62 7.69 11.18
CA GLY A 95 -5.26 7.44 12.57
C GLY A 95 -5.69 8.54 13.54
N THR A 96 -5.13 8.46 14.76
CA THR A 96 -5.13 9.59 15.70
C THR A 96 -3.98 10.54 15.37
N LEU A 97 -4.00 11.77 15.89
CA LEU A 97 -2.85 12.67 15.71
C LEU A 97 -1.55 12.06 16.23
N GLN A 98 -1.62 11.32 17.33
CA GLN A 98 -0.45 10.66 17.90
C GLN A 98 0.09 9.58 16.96
N SER A 99 -0.78 8.68 16.48
CA SER A 99 -0.34 7.60 15.59
C SER A 99 0.22 8.11 14.26
N LEU A 100 -0.34 9.21 13.72
CA LEU A 100 0.20 9.84 12.51
C LEU A 100 1.60 10.44 12.75
N ASN A 101 1.81 11.10 13.89
CA ASN A 101 3.12 11.65 14.26
C ASN A 101 4.15 10.55 14.47
N ASP A 102 3.80 9.49 15.20
CA ASP A 102 4.68 8.36 15.45
C ASP A 102 5.09 7.70 14.13
N HIS A 103 4.14 7.48 13.21
CA HIS A 103 4.44 6.94 11.89
C HIS A 103 5.30 7.88 11.03
N ALA A 104 5.05 9.18 11.06
CA ALA A 104 5.88 10.16 10.37
C ALA A 104 7.33 10.15 10.87
N ASP A 105 7.54 9.94 12.17
CA ASP A 105 8.88 9.83 12.75
C ASP A 105 9.55 8.49 12.41
N GLU A 106 8.79 7.39 12.34
CA GLU A 106 9.29 6.11 11.83
C GLU A 106 9.74 6.22 10.36
N MET A 107 8.95 6.89 9.52
CA MET A 107 9.28 7.14 8.10
C MET A 107 10.59 7.92 7.92
N LYS A 108 10.85 8.90 8.76
CA LYS A 108 12.12 9.66 8.73
C LYS A 108 13.33 8.79 9.06
N GLN A 109 13.16 7.82 9.96
CA GLN A 109 14.22 6.90 10.38
C GLN A 109 14.39 5.71 9.44
N ASN A 110 13.30 5.27 8.80
CA ASN A 110 13.27 4.11 7.92
C ASN A 110 12.37 4.36 6.70
N PRO A 111 12.84 5.15 5.70
CA PRO A 111 12.03 5.52 4.53
C PRO A 111 11.61 4.34 3.63
N SER A 112 12.20 3.16 3.83
CA SER A 112 11.89 1.95 3.07
C SER A 112 11.03 0.94 3.83
N MET A 113 10.42 1.36 4.94
CA MET A 113 9.53 0.46 5.71
C MET A 113 8.29 0.07 4.89
N SER A 114 7.76 -1.11 5.18
CA SER A 114 6.52 -1.59 4.56
C SER A 114 5.30 -0.81 5.06
N HIS A 115 4.41 -0.45 4.15
CA HIS A 115 3.17 0.30 4.42
C HIS A 115 1.92 -0.57 4.19
N ASP A 116 1.98 -1.85 4.59
CA ASP A 116 0.93 -2.85 4.31
C ASP A 116 -0.19 -2.88 5.37
N LYS A 117 -0.49 -1.75 6.00
CA LYS A 117 -1.58 -1.68 6.96
C LYS A 117 -2.91 -1.32 6.27
N PRO A 118 -4.06 -1.90 6.68
CA PRO A 118 -5.35 -1.65 6.00
C PRO A 118 -5.88 -0.22 6.17
N PHE A 119 -5.29 0.61 7.03
CA PHE A 119 -5.58 2.03 7.20
C PHE A 119 -4.60 2.94 6.44
N MET A 120 -3.76 2.36 5.56
CA MET A 120 -2.78 3.07 4.73
C MET A 120 -2.92 2.65 3.28
N VAL A 121 -2.70 3.59 2.36
CA VAL A 121 -2.61 3.28 0.92
C VAL A 121 -1.72 4.29 0.21
N HIS A 122 -0.78 3.79 -0.58
CA HIS A 122 -0.02 4.60 -1.54
C HIS A 122 -0.72 4.60 -2.89
N VAL A 123 -0.82 5.76 -3.51
CA VAL A 123 -1.47 5.93 -4.80
C VAL A 123 -0.52 6.61 -5.76
N ALA A 124 -0.10 5.89 -6.80
CA ALA A 124 0.78 6.42 -7.83
C ALA A 124 0.07 7.51 -8.68
N PRO A 125 0.82 8.37 -9.38
CA PRO A 125 0.26 9.40 -10.25
C PRO A 125 -0.77 8.84 -11.24
N GLY A 126 -1.96 9.40 -11.25
CA GLY A 126 -3.05 9.00 -12.14
C GLY A 126 -3.75 7.68 -11.77
N GLU A 127 -3.35 7.04 -10.68
CA GLU A 127 -3.90 5.76 -10.22
C GLU A 127 -5.01 5.97 -9.18
N THR A 128 -5.70 4.88 -8.89
CA THR A 128 -6.72 4.81 -7.82
C THR A 128 -6.37 3.69 -6.87
N GLY A 129 -6.39 3.98 -5.56
CA GLY A 129 -6.23 3.00 -4.50
C GLY A 129 -7.49 2.91 -3.63
N THR A 130 -7.66 1.83 -2.89
CA THR A 130 -8.79 1.65 -1.97
C THR A 130 -8.32 1.08 -0.64
N ASN A 131 -9.02 1.46 0.43
CA ASN A 131 -8.95 0.77 1.70
C ASN A 131 -10.31 0.78 2.40
N THR A 132 -10.54 -0.22 3.27
CA THR A 132 -11.79 -0.36 4.02
C THR A 132 -11.48 -0.28 5.50
N TRP A 133 -12.30 0.47 6.25
CA TRP A 133 -12.12 0.67 7.69
C TRP A 133 -13.45 0.79 8.42
N GLN A 134 -13.59 0.11 9.56
CA GLN A 134 -14.74 0.27 10.44
C GLN A 134 -14.41 1.20 11.60
N PHE A 135 -15.19 2.27 11.74
CA PHE A 135 -15.10 3.17 12.90
C PHE A 135 -15.89 2.59 14.08
N THR A 136 -15.21 2.09 15.10
CA THR A 136 -15.82 1.49 16.29
C THR A 136 -16.09 2.49 17.41
N GLU A 137 -15.42 3.65 17.36
CA GLU A 137 -15.52 4.69 18.37
C GLU A 137 -15.97 6.01 17.74
N SER A 138 -16.82 6.75 18.45
CA SER A 138 -17.16 8.13 18.10
C SER A 138 -16.02 9.07 18.47
N GLY A 139 -15.85 10.16 17.72
CA GLY A 139 -14.78 11.12 17.97
C GLY A 139 -14.26 11.79 16.71
N VAL A 140 -13.09 12.37 16.83
CA VAL A 140 -12.39 13.03 15.73
C VAL A 140 -11.09 12.31 15.49
N PHE A 141 -10.98 11.73 14.29
CA PHE A 141 -9.78 11.07 13.78
C PHE A 141 -9.20 11.88 12.63
N HIS A 142 -8.00 11.54 12.23
CA HIS A 142 -7.26 12.33 11.26
C HIS A 142 -6.73 11.44 10.13
N PHE A 143 -6.46 12.06 9.00
CA PHE A 143 -5.72 11.42 7.94
C PHE A 143 -4.72 12.41 7.33
N GLY A 144 -3.67 11.86 6.72
CA GLY A 144 -2.61 12.66 6.12
C GLY A 144 -1.79 11.89 5.10
N CYS A 145 -1.09 12.64 4.26
CA CYS A 145 -0.01 12.11 3.44
C CYS A 145 1.31 12.32 4.21
N LEU A 146 1.92 11.22 4.67
CA LEU A 146 3.12 11.29 5.51
C LEU A 146 4.42 11.18 4.69
N ILE A 147 4.32 11.20 3.37
CA ILE A 147 5.48 11.42 2.50
C ILE A 147 6.15 12.74 2.92
N PRO A 148 7.49 12.75 3.13
CA PRO A 148 8.19 13.91 3.65
C PRO A 148 7.85 15.22 2.92
N GLY A 149 7.42 16.23 3.68
CA GLY A 149 7.04 17.55 3.19
C GLY A 149 5.57 17.71 2.82
N HIS A 150 4.81 16.62 2.54
CA HIS A 150 3.42 16.73 2.12
C HIS A 150 2.48 17.12 3.27
N TYR A 151 2.65 16.49 4.43
CA TYR A 151 1.83 16.80 5.61
C TYR A 151 2.04 18.23 6.08
N GLU A 152 3.30 18.69 6.14
CA GLU A 152 3.68 20.05 6.51
C GLU A 152 3.15 21.10 5.52
N ALA A 153 3.08 20.73 4.24
CA ALA A 153 2.47 21.57 3.18
C ALA A 153 0.93 21.63 3.25
N GLY A 154 0.31 20.82 4.13
CA GLY A 154 -1.13 20.89 4.39
C GLY A 154 -1.93 19.69 3.87
N MET A 155 -1.29 18.64 3.36
CA MET A 155 -1.97 17.45 2.87
C MET A 155 -2.48 16.57 4.01
N ARG A 156 -3.57 17.01 4.61
CA ARG A 156 -4.20 16.39 5.79
C ARG A 156 -5.68 16.68 5.86
N GLY A 157 -6.40 15.86 6.61
CA GLY A 157 -7.83 16.00 6.80
C GLY A 157 -8.33 15.37 8.10
N THR A 158 -9.65 15.33 8.26
CA THR A 158 -10.31 14.92 9.49
C THR A 158 -11.51 14.04 9.18
N VAL A 159 -11.70 12.98 9.96
CA VAL A 159 -12.91 12.18 10.00
C VAL A 159 -13.63 12.45 11.32
N ILE A 160 -14.87 12.94 11.22
CA ILE A 160 -15.75 13.18 12.37
C ILE A 160 -16.72 11.99 12.44
N VAL A 161 -16.59 11.19 13.50
CA VAL A 161 -17.44 10.02 13.75
C VAL A 161 -18.50 10.40 14.77
N GLY A 162 -19.74 10.52 14.30
CA GLY A 162 -20.90 10.75 15.15
C GLY A 162 -21.37 9.46 15.84
N SER A 163 -22.00 9.59 17.02
CA SER A 163 -22.67 8.50 17.73
C SER A 163 -23.99 8.09 17.07
#